data_bcd956b58fc2839c008fd99935364b18
#
_entry.id   bcd956b58fc2839c008fd99935364b18
#
_cell.length_a   1.000
_cell.length_b   1.000
_cell.length_c   1.000
_cell.angle_alpha   90.00
_cell.angle_beta   90.00
_cell.angle_gamma   90.00
#
_symmetry.space_group_name_H-M   'P 1'
#
loop_
_entity.id
_entity.type
_entity.pdbx_description
1 polymer ?
#
loop_
_entity_poly.entity_id
_entity_poly.type
_entity_poly.pdbx_seq_one_letter_code
_entity_poly.pdbx_strand_id
1 'polypeptide(L)'
;EASIYCAITVAEYFRDMGLDVALMADSTSRWAEALREVSGRFGELPGEGGYPAYLSSRLADFYERAARVDTLGAGEGSVTVIGAISPPSGDFSEPVTSHTKRYVRAFWTLDVKRAQARFYPAVHPLQSYAENALEFAPWWAAHGNVAWPRLRRRFLTLLDDEARLERMARIIGRDALPVRQQMTLFCAGLVNDAFLRQSAFSEVDRVCAPARQAAMMRLLDKFIDHADAAVAAGVHPDALRALPSLRPLQRMAEDIGDAEIRRLHDLEAALDREFADLLHAAESAHATDG
;
A
#
# COMPACT_ATOMS: atom_id res chain seq x y z
N GLU A 1 28.91 13.81 -0.10
CA GLU A 1 28.70 13.37 -1.49
C GLU A 1 29.18 11.92 -1.68
N ALA A 2 30.43 11.59 -1.29
CA ALA A 2 31.03 10.28 -1.57
C ALA A 2 30.35 9.09 -0.87
N SER A 3 29.65 9.30 0.23
CA SER A 3 29.08 8.24 1.08
C SER A 3 28.11 7.32 0.34
N ILE A 4 27.31 7.87 -0.58
CA ILE A 4 26.32 7.09 -1.33
C ILE A 4 27.01 6.10 -2.29
N TYR A 5 28.13 6.52 -2.91
CA TYR A 5 28.90 5.65 -3.79
C TYR A 5 29.63 4.55 -3.02
N CYS A 6 30.17 4.88 -1.84
CA CYS A 6 30.75 3.87 -0.97
C CYS A 6 29.70 2.85 -0.52
N ALA A 7 28.50 3.30 -0.11
CA ALA A 7 27.44 2.43 0.34
C ALA A 7 26.97 1.45 -0.75
N ILE A 8 26.73 1.95 -1.97
CA ILE A 8 26.29 1.07 -3.06
C ILE A 8 27.41 0.11 -3.50
N THR A 9 28.68 0.54 -3.45
CA THR A 9 29.82 -0.34 -3.76
C THR A 9 29.95 -1.47 -2.75
N VAL A 10 29.71 -1.20 -1.46
CA VAL A 10 29.65 -2.25 -0.43
C VAL A 10 28.48 -3.20 -0.67
N ALA A 11 27.32 -2.67 -1.05
CA ALA A 11 26.15 -3.51 -1.39
C ALA A 11 26.46 -4.42 -2.60
N GLU A 12 27.10 -3.90 -3.62
CA GLU A 12 27.50 -4.69 -4.81
C GLU A 12 28.54 -5.74 -4.46
N TYR A 13 29.47 -5.45 -3.55
CA TYR A 13 30.44 -6.44 -3.07
C TYR A 13 29.74 -7.68 -2.49
N PHE A 14 28.74 -7.50 -1.65
CA PHE A 14 27.97 -8.62 -1.11
C PHE A 14 27.07 -9.29 -2.17
N ARG A 15 26.49 -8.52 -3.10
CA ARG A 15 25.76 -9.08 -4.25
C ARG A 15 26.65 -10.03 -5.06
N ASP A 16 27.89 -9.62 -5.32
CA ASP A 16 28.83 -10.41 -6.14
C ASP A 16 29.33 -11.67 -5.42
N MET A 17 29.05 -11.78 -4.12
CA MET A 17 29.18 -13.02 -3.34
C MET A 17 27.94 -13.93 -3.43
N GLY A 18 26.94 -13.60 -4.25
CA GLY A 18 25.71 -14.36 -4.40
C GLY A 18 24.65 -14.08 -3.33
N LEU A 19 24.69 -12.92 -2.69
CA LEU A 19 23.74 -12.54 -1.66
C LEU A 19 22.66 -11.56 -2.19
N ASP A 20 21.50 -11.60 -1.57
CA ASP A 20 20.46 -10.59 -1.74
C ASP A 20 20.64 -9.48 -0.72
N VAL A 21 20.89 -8.25 -1.19
CA VAL A 21 21.25 -7.10 -0.36
C VAL A 21 20.18 -6.03 -0.44
N ALA A 22 19.76 -5.49 0.72
CA ALA A 22 18.92 -4.30 0.81
C ALA A 22 19.77 -3.11 1.28
N LEU A 23 19.86 -2.08 0.44
CA LEU A 23 20.49 -0.81 0.76
C LEU A 23 19.42 0.24 1.08
N MET A 24 19.40 0.73 2.32
CA MET A 24 18.51 1.80 2.76
C MET A 24 19.27 3.11 2.83
N ALA A 25 18.88 4.10 2.02
CA ALA A 25 19.51 5.43 1.98
C ALA A 25 18.54 6.49 2.53
N ASP A 26 18.80 6.96 3.75
CA ASP A 26 18.04 8.06 4.37
C ASP A 26 18.98 9.27 4.57
N SER A 27 18.92 10.31 3.74
CA SER A 27 18.05 10.42 2.57
C SER A 27 18.87 10.85 1.35
N THR A 28 18.43 10.49 0.18
CA THR A 28 19.07 10.92 -1.08
C THR A 28 18.93 12.43 -1.31
N SER A 29 17.96 13.09 -0.68
CA SER A 29 17.84 14.56 -0.68
C SER A 29 19.08 15.23 -0.07
N ARG A 30 19.64 14.67 1.02
CA ARG A 30 20.86 15.20 1.65
C ARG A 30 22.09 15.03 0.76
N TRP A 31 22.13 13.93 0.03
CA TRP A 31 23.19 13.75 -0.97
C TRP A 31 23.08 14.76 -2.11
N ALA A 32 21.87 15.03 -2.60
CA ALA A 32 21.64 16.04 -3.64
C ALA A 32 21.98 17.46 -3.15
N GLU A 33 21.66 17.79 -1.89
CA GLU A 33 22.09 19.06 -1.28
C GLU A 33 23.62 19.19 -1.23
N ALA A 34 24.33 18.13 -0.83
CA ALA A 34 25.78 18.12 -0.84
C ALA A 34 26.34 18.27 -2.25
N LEU A 35 25.72 17.66 -3.25
CA LEU A 35 26.11 17.79 -4.64
C LEU A 35 25.95 19.24 -5.13
N ARG A 36 24.84 19.90 -4.78
CA ARG A 36 24.59 21.32 -5.05
C ARG A 36 25.65 22.23 -4.41
N GLU A 37 26.01 21.97 -3.16
CA GLU A 37 27.00 22.75 -2.45
C GLU A 37 28.39 22.63 -3.07
N VAL A 38 28.81 21.42 -3.41
CA VAL A 38 30.11 21.14 -4.05
C VAL A 38 30.18 21.82 -5.44
N SER A 39 29.14 21.65 -6.26
CA SER A 39 29.04 22.30 -7.57
C SER A 39 29.13 23.82 -7.48
N GLY A 40 28.42 24.42 -6.49
CA GLY A 40 28.49 25.85 -6.22
C GLY A 40 29.88 26.33 -5.85
N ARG A 41 30.64 25.56 -5.06
CA ARG A 41 32.03 25.90 -4.69
C ARG A 41 32.98 25.82 -5.86
N PHE A 42 32.73 24.95 -6.83
CA PHE A 42 33.50 24.89 -8.07
C PHE A 42 33.10 25.95 -9.09
N GLY A 43 32.07 26.75 -8.81
CA GLY A 43 31.61 27.80 -9.71
C GLY A 43 30.92 27.27 -10.98
N GLU A 44 30.35 26.05 -10.89
CA GLU A 44 29.58 25.50 -12.00
C GLU A 44 28.25 26.26 -12.17
N LEU A 45 27.80 26.37 -13.44
CA LEU A 45 26.51 27.02 -13.72
C LEU A 45 25.37 26.20 -13.10
N PRO A 46 24.53 26.81 -12.22
CA PRO A 46 23.42 26.13 -11.62
C PRO A 46 22.31 25.87 -12.64
N GLY A 47 21.72 24.69 -12.59
CA GLY A 47 20.51 24.32 -13.30
C GLY A 47 19.24 24.57 -12.45
N GLU A 48 18.22 23.78 -12.70
CA GLU A 48 16.93 23.87 -12.03
C GLU A 48 17.05 23.72 -10.49
N GLY A 49 16.41 24.61 -9.75
CA GLY A 49 16.46 24.62 -8.28
C GLY A 49 17.86 24.88 -7.69
N GLY A 50 18.81 25.35 -8.49
CA GLY A 50 20.20 25.58 -8.06
C GLY A 50 21.03 24.31 -8.00
N TYR A 51 20.53 23.19 -8.48
CA TYR A 51 21.27 21.93 -8.60
C TYR A 51 22.16 21.93 -9.86
N PRO A 52 23.23 21.12 -9.88
CA PRO A 52 24.03 20.97 -11.10
C PRO A 52 23.21 20.32 -12.22
N ALA A 53 23.50 20.69 -13.47
CA ALA A 53 22.80 20.17 -14.64
C ALA A 53 22.86 18.62 -14.76
N TYR A 54 23.86 18.01 -14.17
CA TYR A 54 24.06 16.55 -14.17
C TYR A 54 23.37 15.82 -12.98
N LEU A 55 22.53 16.50 -12.17
CA LEU A 55 21.81 15.84 -11.08
C LEU A 55 21.02 14.62 -11.57
N SER A 56 20.32 14.77 -12.67
CA SER A 56 19.49 13.71 -13.25
C SER A 56 20.31 12.46 -13.58
N SER A 57 21.44 12.61 -14.28
CA SER A 57 22.31 11.48 -14.61
C SER A 57 22.94 10.84 -13.36
N ARG A 58 23.32 11.62 -12.37
CA ARG A 58 23.86 11.07 -11.11
C ARG A 58 22.82 10.24 -10.33
N LEU A 59 21.56 10.67 -10.34
CA LEU A 59 20.46 9.88 -9.76
C LEU A 59 20.23 8.59 -10.54
N ALA A 60 20.24 8.66 -11.89
CA ALA A 60 20.14 7.49 -12.73
C ALA A 60 21.27 6.49 -12.44
N ASP A 61 22.54 6.94 -12.48
CA ASP A 61 23.72 6.13 -12.22
C ASP A 61 23.64 5.39 -10.86
N PHE A 62 23.07 6.05 -9.86
CA PHE A 62 22.90 5.44 -8.53
C PHE A 62 21.81 4.37 -8.50
N TYR A 63 20.60 4.70 -9.01
CA TYR A 63 19.46 3.78 -8.94
C TYR A 63 19.59 2.61 -9.93
N GLU A 64 20.26 2.77 -11.07
CA GLU A 64 20.51 1.70 -12.04
C GLU A 64 21.42 0.59 -11.48
N ARG A 65 22.18 0.86 -10.42
CA ARG A 65 22.99 -0.15 -9.73
C ARG A 65 22.15 -1.14 -8.91
N ALA A 66 20.87 -0.84 -8.66
CA ALA A 66 19.91 -1.78 -8.10
C ALA A 66 19.51 -2.82 -9.16
N ALA A 67 20.05 -4.01 -9.06
CA ALA A 67 19.84 -5.06 -10.05
C ALA A 67 19.97 -6.46 -9.43
N ARG A 68 19.31 -7.44 -10.06
CA ARG A 68 19.59 -8.87 -9.90
C ARG A 68 20.50 -9.27 -11.04
N VAL A 69 21.59 -9.94 -10.73
CA VAL A 69 22.63 -10.28 -11.68
C VAL A 69 23.13 -11.72 -11.50
N ASP A 70 23.60 -12.33 -12.58
CA ASP A 70 24.41 -13.53 -12.52
C ASP A 70 25.84 -13.14 -12.18
N THR A 71 26.37 -13.62 -11.07
CA THR A 71 27.71 -13.30 -10.62
C THR A 71 28.75 -14.24 -11.24
N LEU A 72 30.00 -13.79 -11.35
CA LEU A 72 31.04 -14.56 -12.00
C LEU A 72 31.41 -15.89 -11.33
N GLY A 73 31.03 -16.12 -10.10
CA GLY A 73 31.44 -17.33 -9.39
C GLY A 73 30.49 -17.83 -8.28
N ALA A 74 29.50 -17.06 -7.91
CA ALA A 74 28.64 -17.34 -6.75
C ALA A 74 27.16 -17.61 -7.10
N GLY A 75 26.79 -17.68 -8.38
CA GLY A 75 25.41 -17.75 -8.83
C GLY A 75 24.71 -16.40 -8.88
N GLU A 76 23.40 -16.36 -8.66
CA GLU A 76 22.63 -15.12 -8.65
C GLU A 76 22.83 -14.31 -7.35
N GLY A 77 22.86 -12.98 -7.47
CA GLY A 77 22.81 -12.07 -6.35
C GLY A 77 22.02 -10.81 -6.71
N SER A 78 21.53 -10.07 -5.72
CA SER A 78 20.74 -8.87 -5.98
C SER A 78 21.07 -7.70 -5.05
N VAL A 79 20.87 -6.46 -5.55
CA VAL A 79 20.81 -5.24 -4.74
C VAL A 79 19.44 -4.61 -4.91
N THR A 80 18.75 -4.42 -3.80
CA THR A 80 17.51 -3.62 -3.71
C THR A 80 17.84 -2.29 -3.02
N VAL A 81 17.58 -1.16 -3.70
CA VAL A 81 17.80 0.17 -3.12
C VAL A 81 16.47 0.77 -2.66
N ILE A 82 16.41 1.18 -1.40
CA ILE A 82 15.29 1.92 -0.80
C ILE A 82 15.80 3.30 -0.44
N GLY A 83 15.54 4.28 -1.32
CA GLY A 83 15.96 5.67 -1.14
C GLY A 83 14.83 6.52 -0.54
N ALA A 84 15.06 7.12 0.62
CA ALA A 84 14.16 8.12 1.18
C ALA A 84 14.40 9.48 0.52
N ILE A 85 13.33 10.22 0.25
CA ILE A 85 13.35 11.59 -0.28
C ILE A 85 12.52 12.47 0.64
N SER A 86 13.01 13.68 0.92
CA SER A 86 12.33 14.66 1.77
C SER A 86 12.09 15.94 0.97
N PRO A 87 11.03 15.99 0.13
CA PRO A 87 10.74 17.18 -0.67
C PRO A 87 10.37 18.35 0.25
N PRO A 88 10.94 19.56 0.04
CA PRO A 88 10.59 20.73 0.83
C PRO A 88 9.09 21.03 0.77
N SER A 89 8.46 21.22 1.93
CA SER A 89 7.01 21.49 2.03
C SER A 89 6.09 20.46 1.37
N GLY A 90 6.59 19.25 1.09
CA GLY A 90 5.84 18.22 0.37
C GLY A 90 5.67 18.51 -1.13
N ASP A 91 6.50 19.35 -1.71
CA ASP A 91 6.46 19.66 -3.16
C ASP A 91 7.16 18.57 -3.97
N PHE A 92 6.37 17.70 -4.57
CA PHE A 92 6.86 16.61 -5.44
C PHE A 92 7.32 17.06 -6.83
N SER A 93 7.18 18.36 -7.17
CA SER A 93 7.68 18.93 -8.42
C SER A 93 9.14 19.39 -8.34
N GLU A 94 9.71 19.39 -7.10
CA GLU A 94 11.11 19.76 -6.92
C GLU A 94 12.07 18.80 -7.68
N PRO A 95 13.27 19.28 -8.12
CA PRO A 95 14.11 18.54 -9.06
C PRO A 95 14.52 17.14 -8.60
N VAL A 96 14.89 16.95 -7.31
CA VAL A 96 15.36 15.65 -6.81
C VAL A 96 14.23 14.62 -6.88
N THR A 97 13.04 14.98 -6.41
CA THR A 97 11.88 14.10 -6.44
C THR A 97 11.41 13.81 -7.86
N SER A 98 11.31 14.84 -8.71
CA SER A 98 10.83 14.68 -10.09
C SER A 98 11.77 13.82 -10.93
N HIS A 99 13.09 13.98 -10.76
CA HIS A 99 14.07 13.13 -11.43
C HIS A 99 14.08 11.71 -10.87
N THR A 100 14.03 11.53 -9.53
CA THR A 100 14.02 10.19 -8.93
C THR A 100 12.82 9.38 -9.43
N LYS A 101 11.63 9.97 -9.50
CA LYS A 101 10.41 9.31 -10.02
C LYS A 101 10.55 8.73 -11.44
N ARG A 102 11.48 9.24 -12.22
CA ARG A 102 11.74 8.74 -13.60
C ARG A 102 12.59 7.47 -13.62
N TYR A 103 13.35 7.21 -12.57
CA TYR A 103 14.32 6.10 -12.50
C TYR A 103 13.89 4.96 -11.59
N VAL A 104 12.91 5.21 -10.67
CA VAL A 104 12.42 4.19 -9.76
C VAL A 104 11.11 3.58 -10.26
N ARG A 105 11.01 2.26 -10.19
CA ARG A 105 9.81 1.52 -10.60
C ARG A 105 8.74 1.47 -9.52
N ALA A 106 9.11 1.71 -8.27
CA ALA A 106 8.18 1.80 -7.14
C ALA A 106 8.42 3.10 -6.38
N PHE A 107 7.35 3.79 -6.04
CA PHE A 107 7.41 5.04 -5.28
C PHE A 107 6.32 5.04 -4.22
N TRP A 108 6.70 5.21 -2.96
CA TRP A 108 5.80 5.27 -1.81
C TRP A 108 5.67 6.70 -1.32
N THR A 109 4.50 7.28 -1.53
CA THR A 109 4.17 8.62 -1.05
C THR A 109 3.67 8.54 0.39
N LEU A 110 4.33 9.25 1.31
CA LEU A 110 3.85 9.39 2.68
C LEU A 110 2.81 10.51 2.76
N ASP A 111 1.70 10.24 3.42
CA ASP A 111 0.57 11.17 3.59
C ASP A 111 0.56 11.76 5.00
N VAL A 112 0.65 13.07 5.07
CA VAL A 112 0.61 13.84 6.33
C VAL A 112 -0.71 13.61 7.08
N LYS A 113 -1.84 13.52 6.38
CA LYS A 113 -3.16 13.31 7.01
C LYS A 113 -3.25 11.94 7.66
N ARG A 114 -2.75 10.90 7.00
CA ARG A 114 -2.66 9.55 7.58
C ARG A 114 -1.76 9.55 8.81
N ALA A 115 -0.60 10.19 8.74
CA ALA A 115 0.31 10.29 9.88
C ALA A 115 -0.31 11.04 11.07
N GLN A 116 -1.00 12.15 10.83
CA GLN A 116 -1.73 12.90 11.87
C GLN A 116 -2.88 12.10 12.47
N ALA A 117 -3.57 11.28 11.68
CA ALA A 117 -4.59 10.34 12.15
C ALA A 117 -4.00 9.09 12.84
N ARG A 118 -2.67 9.00 13.01
CA ARG A 118 -1.96 7.83 13.54
C ARG A 118 -2.26 6.54 12.75
N PHE A 119 -2.48 6.69 11.46
CA PHE A 119 -2.65 5.60 10.53
C PHE A 119 -1.29 5.22 9.96
N TYR A 120 -0.77 4.07 10.34
CA TYR A 120 0.55 3.59 9.91
C TYR A 120 0.42 2.23 9.20
N PRO A 121 1.32 1.95 8.21
CA PRO A 121 2.24 2.90 7.58
C PRO A 121 1.47 4.03 6.89
N ALA A 122 1.98 5.27 7.01
CA ALA A 122 1.31 6.45 6.46
C ALA A 122 1.45 6.57 4.93
N VAL A 123 1.48 5.45 4.23
CA VAL A 123 1.61 5.37 2.76
C VAL A 123 0.27 5.68 2.10
N HIS A 124 0.26 6.60 1.15
CA HIS A 124 -0.94 6.95 0.39
C HIS A 124 -1.18 5.93 -0.73
N PRO A 125 -2.25 5.12 -0.68
CA PRO A 125 -2.42 3.98 -1.59
C PRO A 125 -2.63 4.37 -3.06
N LEU A 126 -3.18 5.57 -3.33
CA LEU A 126 -3.51 6.02 -4.68
C LEU A 126 -2.41 6.90 -5.31
N GLN A 127 -1.56 7.55 -4.50
CA GLN A 127 -0.44 8.36 -4.99
C GLN A 127 0.85 7.57 -5.09
N SER A 128 0.92 6.45 -4.39
CA SER A 128 2.01 5.49 -4.50
C SER A 128 1.81 4.61 -5.73
N TYR A 129 2.91 4.19 -6.35
CA TYR A 129 2.85 3.31 -7.51
C TYR A 129 3.93 2.23 -7.46
N ALA A 130 3.68 1.15 -8.19
CA ALA A 130 4.64 0.14 -8.55
C ALA A 130 4.34 -0.30 -10.00
N GLU A 131 5.17 0.12 -10.93
CA GLU A 131 4.95 -0.11 -12.38
C GLU A 131 4.88 -1.60 -12.70
N ASN A 132 5.77 -2.39 -12.09
CA ASN A 132 5.89 -3.82 -12.35
C ASN A 132 5.06 -4.67 -11.39
N ALA A 133 4.05 -4.11 -10.70
CA ALA A 133 3.31 -4.85 -9.69
C ALA A 133 2.71 -6.16 -10.22
N LEU A 134 2.26 -6.19 -11.48
CA LEU A 134 1.66 -7.40 -12.07
C LEU A 134 2.68 -8.50 -12.41
N GLU A 135 3.95 -8.17 -12.53
CA GLU A 135 5.02 -9.17 -12.73
C GLU A 135 5.18 -10.09 -11.52
N PHE A 136 4.72 -9.64 -10.34
CA PHE A 136 4.70 -10.45 -9.11
C PHE A 136 3.48 -11.38 -9.00
N ALA A 137 2.56 -11.38 -9.96
CA ALA A 137 1.38 -12.24 -9.91
C ALA A 137 1.71 -13.75 -9.82
N PRO A 138 2.71 -14.29 -10.55
CA PRO A 138 3.11 -15.68 -10.40
C PRO A 138 3.65 -15.99 -8.99
N TRP A 139 4.40 -15.08 -8.40
CA TRP A 139 4.91 -15.23 -7.04
C TRP A 139 3.76 -15.29 -6.02
N TRP A 140 2.78 -14.39 -6.14
CA TRP A 140 1.59 -14.41 -5.29
C TRP A 140 0.76 -15.69 -5.47
N ALA A 141 0.64 -16.18 -6.71
CA ALA A 141 -0.05 -17.43 -7.01
C ALA A 141 0.63 -18.62 -6.32
N ALA A 142 1.96 -18.69 -6.38
CA ALA A 142 2.76 -19.71 -5.69
C ALA A 142 2.61 -19.67 -4.16
N HIS A 143 2.29 -18.49 -3.59
CA HIS A 143 2.04 -18.28 -2.16
C HIS A 143 0.54 -18.28 -1.79
N GLY A 144 -0.30 -18.91 -2.62
CA GLY A 144 -1.72 -19.16 -2.32
C GLY A 144 -2.66 -18.01 -2.65
N ASN A 145 -2.22 -16.98 -3.41
CA ASN A 145 -3.07 -15.86 -3.82
C ASN A 145 -3.15 -15.71 -5.35
N VAL A 146 -3.75 -16.68 -6.02
CA VAL A 146 -4.02 -16.62 -7.48
C VAL A 146 -4.88 -15.38 -7.86
N ALA A 147 -5.78 -14.97 -6.97
CA ALA A 147 -6.68 -13.85 -7.20
C ALA A 147 -6.03 -12.47 -6.94
N TRP A 148 -4.76 -12.41 -6.50
CA TRP A 148 -4.11 -11.17 -6.08
C TRP A 148 -4.22 -10.01 -7.09
N PRO A 149 -4.03 -10.18 -8.42
CA PRO A 149 -4.14 -9.08 -9.36
C PRO A 149 -5.55 -8.47 -9.42
N ARG A 150 -6.58 -9.33 -9.33
CA ARG A 150 -7.98 -8.92 -9.29
C ARG A 150 -8.31 -8.21 -7.97
N LEU A 151 -7.91 -8.79 -6.84
CA LEU A 151 -8.15 -8.25 -5.50
C LEU A 151 -7.47 -6.88 -5.33
N ARG A 152 -6.20 -6.79 -5.72
CA ARG A 152 -5.47 -5.52 -5.71
C ARG A 152 -6.20 -4.43 -6.50
N ARG A 153 -6.61 -4.74 -7.73
CA ARG A 153 -7.35 -3.79 -8.58
C ARG A 153 -8.66 -3.37 -7.92
N ARG A 154 -9.43 -4.32 -7.38
CA ARG A 154 -10.69 -4.04 -6.71
C ARG A 154 -10.52 -3.09 -5.53
N PHE A 155 -9.54 -3.36 -4.67
CA PHE A 155 -9.30 -2.50 -3.51
C PHE A 155 -8.83 -1.10 -3.90
N LEU A 156 -7.95 -0.98 -4.89
CA LEU A 156 -7.53 0.34 -5.39
C LEU A 156 -8.70 1.11 -6.01
N THR A 157 -9.57 0.45 -6.76
CA THR A 157 -10.78 1.09 -7.31
C THR A 157 -11.72 1.55 -6.19
N LEU A 158 -11.93 0.72 -5.18
CA LEU A 158 -12.76 1.06 -4.02
C LEU A 158 -12.22 2.29 -3.27
N LEU A 159 -10.90 2.36 -3.07
CA LEU A 159 -10.25 3.51 -2.42
C LEU A 159 -10.30 4.78 -3.29
N ASP A 160 -10.25 4.66 -4.61
CA ASP A 160 -10.43 5.82 -5.51
C ASP A 160 -11.87 6.33 -5.48
N ASP A 161 -12.85 5.43 -5.44
CA ASP A 161 -14.25 5.77 -5.23
C ASP A 161 -14.47 6.45 -3.88
N GLU A 162 -13.87 5.93 -2.80
CA GLU A 162 -13.88 6.58 -1.48
C GLU A 162 -13.36 8.02 -1.56
N ALA A 163 -12.20 8.22 -2.18
CA ALA A 163 -11.59 9.54 -2.28
C ALA A 163 -12.48 10.55 -3.04
N ARG A 164 -13.25 10.08 -4.03
CA ARG A 164 -14.24 10.90 -4.75
C ARG A 164 -15.47 11.21 -3.89
N LEU A 165 -16.02 10.20 -3.24
CA LEU A 165 -17.20 10.31 -2.38
C LEU A 165 -16.93 11.15 -1.14
N GLU A 166 -15.76 11.05 -0.53
CA GLU A 166 -15.34 11.89 0.60
C GLU A 166 -15.33 13.39 0.25
N ARG A 167 -14.95 13.75 -0.98
CA ARG A 167 -15.04 15.16 -1.43
C ARG A 167 -16.48 15.63 -1.52
N MET A 168 -17.39 14.79 -2.00
CA MET A 168 -18.83 15.10 -2.07
C MET A 168 -19.44 15.14 -0.66
N ALA A 169 -19.14 14.18 0.18
CA ALA A 169 -19.64 14.08 1.55
C ALA A 169 -19.28 15.29 2.43
N ARG A 170 -18.15 15.94 2.16
CA ARG A 170 -17.77 17.20 2.86
C ARG A 170 -18.70 18.38 2.54
N ILE A 171 -19.37 18.33 1.38
CA ILE A 171 -20.26 19.42 0.93
C ILE A 171 -21.69 19.14 1.38
N ILE A 172 -22.19 17.92 1.18
CA ILE A 172 -23.61 17.60 1.39
C ILE A 172 -23.89 16.78 2.67
N GLY A 173 -22.84 16.27 3.33
CA GLY A 173 -22.95 15.32 4.45
C GLY A 173 -22.96 13.88 3.97
N ARG A 174 -22.45 12.96 4.82
CA ARG A 174 -22.40 11.51 4.51
C ARG A 174 -23.80 10.90 4.41
N ASP A 175 -24.71 11.32 5.26
CA ASP A 175 -26.08 10.79 5.33
C ASP A 175 -26.94 11.19 4.11
N ALA A 176 -26.57 12.25 3.40
CA ALA A 176 -27.23 12.66 2.16
C ALA A 176 -26.78 11.87 0.93
N LEU A 177 -25.76 11.04 1.05
CA LEU A 177 -25.33 10.18 -0.05
C LEU A 177 -26.31 9.02 -0.26
N PRO A 178 -26.52 8.57 -1.51
CA PRO A 178 -27.25 7.33 -1.78
C PRO A 178 -26.69 6.14 -1.01
N VAL A 179 -27.54 5.21 -0.59
CA VAL A 179 -27.18 4.04 0.24
C VAL A 179 -25.99 3.26 -0.33
N ARG A 180 -25.95 3.04 -1.64
CA ARG A 180 -24.80 2.40 -2.31
C ARG A 180 -23.48 3.14 -2.09
N GLN A 181 -23.50 4.47 -2.15
CA GLN A 181 -22.30 5.28 -1.94
C GLN A 181 -21.86 5.29 -0.47
N GLN A 182 -22.84 5.28 0.46
CA GLN A 182 -22.54 5.10 1.88
C GLN A 182 -21.86 3.74 2.14
N MET A 183 -22.33 2.68 1.46
CA MET A 183 -21.72 1.35 1.55
C MET A 183 -20.30 1.33 0.96
N THR A 184 -20.06 2.01 -0.16
CA THR A 184 -18.71 2.17 -0.74
C THR A 184 -17.75 2.80 0.28
N LEU A 185 -18.17 3.89 0.95
CA LEU A 185 -17.37 4.52 2.00
C LEU A 185 -17.11 3.58 3.18
N PHE A 186 -18.11 2.79 3.57
CA PHE A 186 -17.98 1.85 4.66
C PHE A 186 -17.01 0.71 4.33
N CYS A 187 -17.14 0.09 3.16
CA CYS A 187 -16.24 -0.98 2.70
C CYS A 187 -14.80 -0.48 2.51
N ALA A 188 -14.62 0.73 1.97
CA ALA A 188 -13.29 1.33 1.84
C ALA A 188 -12.64 1.62 3.19
N GLY A 189 -13.42 2.14 4.16
CA GLY A 189 -12.97 2.28 5.55
C GLY A 189 -12.53 0.95 6.14
N LEU A 190 -13.29 -0.12 5.90
CA LEU A 190 -12.93 -1.46 6.36
C LEU A 190 -11.62 -1.96 5.74
N VAL A 191 -11.39 -1.77 4.44
CA VAL A 191 -10.11 -2.11 3.78
C VAL A 191 -8.96 -1.29 4.38
N ASN A 192 -9.18 -0.01 4.65
CA ASN A 192 -8.17 0.82 5.31
C ASN A 192 -7.82 0.29 6.71
N ASP A 193 -8.81 0.07 7.56
CA ASP A 193 -8.60 -0.28 8.97
C ASP A 193 -8.12 -1.72 9.16
N ALA A 194 -8.68 -2.68 8.42
CA ALA A 194 -8.43 -4.11 8.61
C ALA A 194 -7.25 -4.65 7.80
N PHE A 195 -6.80 -3.95 6.75
CA PHE A 195 -5.78 -4.46 5.84
C PHE A 195 -4.62 -3.51 5.59
N LEU A 196 -4.87 -2.22 5.35
CA LEU A 196 -3.81 -1.26 5.05
C LEU A 196 -3.13 -0.70 6.29
N ARG A 197 -3.85 -0.65 7.41
CA ARG A 197 -3.27 -0.27 8.70
C ARG A 197 -2.47 -1.44 9.26
N GLN A 198 -1.24 -1.15 9.71
CA GLN A 198 -0.34 -2.14 10.29
C GLN A 198 0.43 -1.51 11.45
N SER A 199 0.51 -2.20 12.57
CA SER A 199 1.27 -1.76 13.74
C SER A 199 2.63 -2.42 13.82
N ALA A 200 3.70 -1.63 13.65
CA ALA A 200 5.06 -2.10 13.84
C ALA A 200 5.38 -2.47 15.30
N PHE A 201 4.55 -2.04 16.26
CA PHE A 201 4.72 -2.32 17.69
C PHE A 201 3.97 -3.56 18.15
N SER A 202 3.04 -4.08 17.35
CA SER A 202 2.33 -5.32 17.63
C SER A 202 3.20 -6.51 17.24
N GLU A 203 3.36 -7.48 18.14
CA GLU A 203 4.09 -8.71 17.82
C GLU A 203 3.41 -9.54 16.74
N VAL A 204 2.10 -9.45 16.62
CA VAL A 204 1.29 -10.16 15.66
C VAL A 204 1.29 -9.45 14.29
N ASP A 205 1.13 -8.11 14.30
CA ASP A 205 0.87 -7.33 13.10
C ASP A 205 2.12 -6.81 12.39
N ARG A 206 3.27 -6.71 13.12
CA ARG A 206 4.55 -6.22 12.54
C ARG A 206 5.06 -7.06 11.37
N VAL A 207 4.66 -8.33 11.29
CA VAL A 207 4.99 -9.24 10.20
C VAL A 207 3.71 -9.91 9.72
N CYS A 208 3.49 -9.98 8.42
CA CYS A 208 2.34 -10.64 7.81
C CYS A 208 2.81 -11.56 6.69
N ALA A 209 2.72 -12.87 6.90
CA ALA A 209 3.09 -13.85 5.90
C ALA A 209 2.17 -13.75 4.66
N PRO A 210 2.67 -14.05 3.44
CA PRO A 210 1.88 -13.98 2.22
C PRO A 210 0.57 -14.77 2.27
N ALA A 211 0.58 -15.93 2.92
CA ALA A 211 -0.62 -16.76 3.08
C ALA A 211 -1.70 -16.09 3.95
N ARG A 212 -1.30 -15.45 5.06
CA ARG A 212 -2.22 -14.67 5.90
C ARG A 212 -2.76 -13.46 5.14
N GLN A 213 -1.90 -12.73 4.46
CA GLN A 213 -2.31 -11.58 3.64
C GLN A 213 -3.32 -12.00 2.57
N ALA A 214 -3.09 -13.15 1.91
CA ALA A 214 -4.02 -13.72 0.94
C ALA A 214 -5.40 -14.05 1.55
N ALA A 215 -5.42 -14.64 2.75
CA ALA A 215 -6.66 -14.96 3.45
C ALA A 215 -7.44 -13.70 3.86
N MET A 216 -6.74 -12.68 4.38
CA MET A 216 -7.35 -11.39 4.73
C MET A 216 -7.95 -10.69 3.51
N MET A 217 -7.24 -10.68 2.37
CA MET A 217 -7.75 -10.09 1.13
C MET A 217 -9.02 -10.80 0.63
N ARG A 218 -9.04 -12.13 0.66
CA ARG A 218 -10.22 -12.90 0.26
C ARG A 218 -11.42 -12.65 1.16
N LEU A 219 -11.18 -12.56 2.47
CA LEU A 219 -12.24 -12.31 3.45
C LEU A 219 -12.87 -10.94 3.26
N LEU A 220 -12.06 -9.91 3.01
CA LEU A 220 -12.55 -8.56 2.69
C LEU A 220 -13.29 -8.51 1.35
N ASP A 221 -12.78 -9.18 0.33
CA ASP A 221 -13.42 -9.29 -0.98
C ASP A 221 -14.82 -9.89 -0.84
N LYS A 222 -14.93 -10.97 -0.08
CA LYS A 222 -16.19 -11.66 0.20
C LYS A 222 -17.16 -10.78 1.01
N PHE A 223 -16.66 -10.07 2.01
CA PHE A 223 -17.48 -9.11 2.76
C PHE A 223 -18.06 -8.03 1.84
N ILE A 224 -17.26 -7.50 0.90
CA ILE A 224 -17.71 -6.49 -0.06
C ILE A 224 -18.81 -7.06 -0.98
N ASP A 225 -18.65 -8.30 -1.47
CA ASP A 225 -19.66 -8.98 -2.29
C ASP A 225 -20.99 -9.15 -1.54
N HIS A 226 -20.91 -9.61 -0.29
CA HIS A 226 -22.09 -9.75 0.57
C HIS A 226 -22.75 -8.41 0.89
N ALA A 227 -21.96 -7.37 1.16
CA ALA A 227 -22.48 -6.03 1.41
C ALA A 227 -23.20 -5.44 0.19
N ASP A 228 -22.64 -5.63 -1.01
CA ASP A 228 -23.26 -5.21 -2.26
C ASP A 228 -24.60 -5.95 -2.49
N ALA A 229 -24.63 -7.26 -2.26
CA ALA A 229 -25.84 -8.08 -2.36
C ALA A 229 -26.91 -7.65 -1.34
N ALA A 230 -26.53 -7.42 -0.09
CA ALA A 230 -27.43 -6.99 0.97
C ALA A 230 -28.07 -5.62 0.66
N VAL A 231 -27.27 -4.66 0.19
CA VAL A 231 -27.79 -3.35 -0.24
C VAL A 231 -28.72 -3.47 -1.44
N ALA A 232 -28.42 -4.37 -2.39
CA ALA A 232 -29.29 -4.63 -3.53
C ALA A 232 -30.63 -5.25 -3.10
N ALA A 233 -30.66 -6.03 -2.02
CA ALA A 233 -31.85 -6.59 -1.38
C ALA A 233 -32.58 -5.60 -0.44
N GLY A 234 -32.13 -4.33 -0.36
CA GLY A 234 -32.78 -3.30 0.44
C GLY A 234 -32.33 -3.25 1.92
N VAL A 235 -31.31 -4.01 2.30
CA VAL A 235 -30.76 -3.96 3.67
C VAL A 235 -30.09 -2.61 3.92
N HIS A 236 -30.46 -1.95 5.01
CA HIS A 236 -29.87 -0.67 5.37
C HIS A 236 -28.41 -0.84 5.88
N PRO A 237 -27.47 0.07 5.59
CA PRO A 237 -26.07 -0.01 6.02
C PRO A 237 -25.87 -0.18 7.53
N ASP A 238 -26.78 0.31 8.36
CA ASP A 238 -26.67 0.19 9.82
C ASP A 238 -26.82 -1.26 10.31
N ALA A 239 -27.59 -2.10 9.58
CA ALA A 239 -27.67 -3.52 9.91
C ALA A 239 -26.32 -4.23 9.69
N LEU A 240 -25.57 -3.84 8.65
CA LEU A 240 -24.22 -4.38 8.42
C LEU A 240 -23.21 -3.90 9.47
N ARG A 241 -23.39 -2.67 9.97
CA ARG A 241 -22.55 -2.15 11.07
C ARG A 241 -22.80 -2.86 12.41
N ALA A 242 -23.97 -3.48 12.55
CA ALA A 242 -24.36 -4.24 13.75
C ALA A 242 -23.93 -5.71 13.73
N LEU A 243 -23.31 -6.20 12.62
CA LEU A 243 -22.87 -7.58 12.50
C LEU A 243 -21.87 -7.94 13.60
N PRO A 244 -22.06 -9.04 14.35
CA PRO A 244 -21.12 -9.50 15.39
C PRO A 244 -19.70 -9.73 14.86
N SER A 245 -19.56 -10.22 13.62
CA SER A 245 -18.28 -10.49 12.97
C SER A 245 -17.55 -9.24 12.47
N LEU A 246 -18.19 -8.06 12.46
CA LEU A 246 -17.56 -6.84 11.93
C LEU A 246 -16.35 -6.42 12.76
N ARG A 247 -16.47 -6.41 14.10
CA ARG A 247 -15.34 -6.01 14.97
C ARG A 247 -14.17 -6.99 14.90
N PRO A 248 -14.35 -8.32 14.93
CA PRO A 248 -13.29 -9.29 14.63
C PRO A 248 -12.65 -9.07 13.26
N LEU A 249 -13.44 -8.74 12.23
CA LEU A 249 -12.94 -8.47 10.89
C LEU A 249 -12.06 -7.20 10.86
N GLN A 250 -12.47 -6.12 11.52
CA GLN A 250 -11.68 -4.88 11.61
C GLN A 250 -10.34 -5.08 12.31
N ARG A 251 -10.28 -6.03 13.25
CA ARG A 251 -9.09 -6.29 14.06
C ARG A 251 -8.30 -7.53 13.66
N MET A 252 -8.65 -8.16 12.54
CA MET A 252 -8.04 -9.43 12.14
C MET A 252 -6.51 -9.35 11.99
N ALA A 253 -5.97 -8.18 11.58
CA ALA A 253 -4.54 -7.98 11.45
C ALA A 253 -3.81 -7.96 12.81
N GLU A 254 -4.45 -7.39 13.85
CA GLU A 254 -3.90 -7.29 15.20
C GLU A 254 -4.10 -8.57 16.01
N ASP A 255 -5.25 -9.25 15.81
CA ASP A 255 -5.73 -10.33 16.70
C ASP A 255 -5.43 -11.74 16.17
N ILE A 256 -5.05 -11.89 14.88
CA ILE A 256 -4.86 -13.21 14.24
C ILE A 256 -3.49 -13.29 13.59
N GLY A 257 -2.60 -14.08 14.19
CA GLY A 257 -1.23 -14.28 13.70
C GLY A 257 -1.13 -15.31 12.57
N ASP A 258 0.07 -15.41 11.98
CA ASP A 258 0.36 -16.34 10.87
C ASP A 258 0.10 -17.81 11.22
N ALA A 259 0.29 -18.21 12.48
CA ALA A 259 0.01 -19.56 12.96
C ALA A 259 -1.49 -19.86 13.14
N GLU A 260 -2.32 -18.83 13.17
CA GLU A 260 -3.75 -18.90 13.48
C GLU A 260 -4.67 -18.67 12.26
N ILE A 261 -4.18 -18.87 11.03
CA ILE A 261 -4.94 -18.64 9.78
C ILE A 261 -6.32 -19.32 9.79
N ARG A 262 -6.48 -20.43 10.52
CA ARG A 262 -7.78 -21.09 10.69
C ARG A 262 -8.85 -20.15 11.26
N ARG A 263 -8.51 -19.25 12.16
CA ARG A 263 -9.46 -18.27 12.70
C ARG A 263 -10.02 -17.31 11.64
N LEU A 264 -9.26 -17.03 10.57
CA LEU A 264 -9.78 -16.27 9.42
C LEU A 264 -10.84 -17.07 8.64
N HIS A 265 -10.68 -18.39 8.52
CA HIS A 265 -11.70 -19.25 7.90
C HIS A 265 -12.95 -19.38 8.78
N ASP A 266 -12.77 -19.46 10.11
CA ASP A 266 -13.89 -19.48 11.04
C ASP A 266 -14.69 -18.17 10.99
N LEU A 267 -13.98 -17.04 10.88
CA LEU A 267 -14.58 -15.70 10.71
C LEU A 267 -15.31 -15.59 9.36
N GLU A 268 -14.76 -16.15 8.30
CA GLU A 268 -15.41 -16.23 6.99
C GLU A 268 -16.74 -17.00 7.06
N ALA A 269 -16.72 -18.18 7.70
CA ALA A 269 -17.94 -18.98 7.88
C ALA A 269 -18.98 -18.31 8.80
N ALA A 270 -18.55 -17.49 9.76
CA ALA A 270 -19.45 -16.70 10.59
C ALA A 270 -20.12 -15.58 9.77
N LEU A 271 -19.34 -14.86 8.94
CA LEU A 271 -19.87 -13.84 8.04
C LEU A 271 -20.90 -14.41 7.07
N ASP A 272 -20.63 -15.58 6.46
CA ASP A 272 -21.59 -16.21 5.55
C ASP A 272 -22.94 -16.45 6.21
N ARG A 273 -22.94 -16.93 7.45
CA ARG A 273 -24.19 -17.17 8.20
C ARG A 273 -24.91 -15.86 8.53
N GLU A 274 -24.17 -14.88 9.05
CA GLU A 274 -24.75 -13.58 9.43
C GLU A 274 -25.36 -12.86 8.24
N PHE A 275 -24.72 -12.89 7.06
CA PHE A 275 -25.30 -12.31 5.84
C PHE A 275 -26.48 -13.11 5.31
N ALA A 276 -26.46 -14.45 5.39
CA ALA A 276 -27.63 -15.28 5.02
C ALA A 276 -28.85 -14.95 5.90
N ASP A 277 -28.64 -14.80 7.22
CA ASP A 277 -29.71 -14.43 8.15
C ASP A 277 -30.27 -13.03 7.84
N LEU A 278 -29.38 -12.04 7.52
CA LEU A 278 -29.80 -10.70 7.14
C LEU A 278 -30.63 -10.68 5.84
N LEU A 279 -30.21 -11.41 4.83
CA LEU A 279 -30.91 -11.49 3.54
C LEU A 279 -32.28 -12.15 3.72
N HIS A 280 -32.35 -13.24 4.48
CA HIS A 280 -33.60 -13.92 4.77
C HIS A 280 -34.59 -13.04 5.57
N ALA A 281 -34.08 -12.26 6.50
CA ALA A 281 -34.90 -11.28 7.25
C ALA A 281 -35.45 -10.17 6.32
N ALA A 282 -34.64 -9.69 5.37
CA ALA A 282 -35.05 -8.68 4.41
C ALA A 282 -36.12 -9.20 3.45
N GLU A 283 -35.98 -10.42 2.93
CA GLU A 283 -36.97 -11.08 2.08
C GLU A 283 -38.31 -11.28 2.80
N SER A 284 -38.26 -11.69 4.08
CA SER A 284 -39.42 -11.89 4.91
C SER A 284 -40.16 -10.59 5.20
N ALA A 285 -39.46 -9.49 5.39
CA ALA A 285 -40.06 -8.16 5.58
C ALA A 285 -40.78 -7.69 4.32
N HIS A 286 -40.19 -7.87 3.14
CA HIS A 286 -40.85 -7.53 1.87
C HIS A 286 -42.09 -8.39 1.55
N ALA A 287 -42.11 -9.65 2.00
CA ALA A 287 -43.25 -10.55 1.81
C ALA A 287 -44.44 -10.21 2.72
N THR A 288 -44.23 -9.47 3.81
CA THR A 288 -45.29 -9.03 4.73
C THR A 288 -45.89 -7.66 4.39
N ASP A 289 -45.20 -6.84 3.59
CA ASP A 289 -45.64 -5.49 3.19
C ASP A 289 -46.32 -5.46 1.79
N GLY A 290 -46.45 -6.60 1.09
CA GLY A 290 -47.14 -6.78 -0.20
C GLY A 290 -48.42 -7.57 -0.04
#